data_5e39f61027905155389653f91a1ad9b4
#
_entry.id   5e39f61027905155389653f91a1ad9b4
#
_cell.length_a   1.000
_cell.length_b   1.000
_cell.length_c   1.000
_cell.angle_alpha   90.00
_cell.angle_beta   90.00
_cell.angle_gamma   90.00
#
_symmetry.space_group_name_H-M   'P 1'
#
loop_
_entity.id
_entity.type
_entity.pdbx_description
1 polymer ?
#
loop_
_entity_poly.entity_id
_entity_poly.type
_entity_poly.pdbx_seq_one_letter_code
_entity_poly.pdbx_strand_id
1 'polypeptide(L)'
;MLCVGRAILWIMLIFFFVRGVIVTFRPDTLTEAQQVISDFRKELVTEKKLNNEVLSFAQNFVYEYLTYTAGEEKDYKERLKQYITTTSNVSDTEIYKGAQKAVYVQAYRMDQLDKEHFDVYVLAEVQYEYYREQEATQESAETRMKVPVLSRDGEMVVDGLPMFVNDNTLW
;
A
#
# COMPACT_ATOMS: atom_id res chain seq x y z
N MET A 1 22.26 -4.31 -77.83
CA MET A 1 21.20 -4.78 -76.89
C MET A 1 21.75 -5.35 -75.55
N LEU A 2 22.98 -5.86 -75.48
CA LEU A 2 23.57 -6.44 -74.23
C LEU A 2 23.79 -5.45 -73.09
N CYS A 3 24.07 -4.17 -73.37
CA CYS A 3 24.37 -3.15 -72.35
C CYS A 3 23.15 -2.74 -71.53
N VAL A 4 21.95 -2.72 -72.14
CA VAL A 4 20.68 -2.32 -71.48
C VAL A 4 20.25 -3.38 -70.46
N GLY A 5 20.41 -4.64 -70.80
CA GLY A 5 20.07 -5.76 -69.87
C GLY A 5 20.94 -5.79 -68.64
N ARG A 6 22.25 -5.47 -68.77
CA ARG A 6 23.17 -5.38 -67.63
C ARG A 6 22.79 -4.21 -66.66
N ALA A 7 22.39 -3.07 -67.22
CA ALA A 7 21.96 -1.91 -66.42
C ALA A 7 20.69 -2.22 -65.62
N ILE A 8 19.71 -2.85 -66.25
CA ILE A 8 18.47 -3.24 -65.57
C ILE A 8 18.73 -4.20 -64.42
N LEU A 9 19.62 -5.19 -64.65
CA LEU A 9 19.97 -6.19 -63.63
C LEU A 9 20.66 -5.53 -62.43
N TRP A 10 21.57 -4.58 -62.62
CA TRP A 10 22.17 -3.82 -61.52
C TRP A 10 21.19 -2.95 -60.75
N ILE A 11 20.24 -2.33 -61.41
CA ILE A 11 19.22 -1.51 -60.78
C ILE A 11 18.32 -2.39 -59.89
N MET A 12 17.91 -3.58 -60.39
CA MET A 12 17.16 -4.52 -59.58
C MET A 12 17.93 -5.00 -58.35
N LEU A 13 19.22 -5.31 -58.50
CA LEU A 13 20.05 -5.80 -57.41
C LEU A 13 20.21 -4.75 -56.32
N ILE A 14 20.44 -3.49 -56.70
CA ILE A 14 20.51 -2.33 -55.78
C ILE A 14 19.18 -2.14 -55.07
N PHE A 15 18.04 -2.21 -55.79
CA PHE A 15 16.70 -2.08 -55.19
C PHE A 15 16.41 -3.14 -54.16
N PHE A 16 16.72 -4.41 -54.45
CA PHE A 16 16.55 -5.51 -53.48
C PHE A 16 17.50 -5.38 -52.27
N PHE A 17 18.72 -4.90 -52.50
CA PHE A 17 19.68 -4.66 -51.43
C PHE A 17 19.19 -3.55 -50.47
N VAL A 18 18.78 -2.41 -51.03
CA VAL A 18 18.26 -1.27 -50.23
C VAL A 18 16.99 -1.68 -49.49
N ARG A 19 16.08 -2.40 -50.15
CA ARG A 19 14.87 -2.92 -49.49
C ARG A 19 15.18 -3.92 -48.37
N GLY A 20 16.15 -4.81 -48.56
CA GLY A 20 16.61 -5.75 -47.53
C GLY A 20 17.19 -5.04 -46.31
N VAL A 21 18.02 -3.98 -46.54
CA VAL A 21 18.58 -3.19 -45.47
C VAL A 21 17.49 -2.45 -44.71
N ILE A 22 16.53 -1.82 -45.37
CA ILE A 22 15.42 -1.09 -44.73
C ILE A 22 14.56 -2.04 -43.88
N VAL A 23 14.31 -3.26 -44.36
CA VAL A 23 13.53 -4.26 -43.59
C VAL A 23 14.29 -4.74 -42.35
N THR A 24 15.61 -4.91 -42.47
CA THR A 24 16.46 -5.37 -41.36
C THR A 24 16.66 -4.31 -40.28
N PHE A 25 16.62 -3.01 -40.63
CA PHE A 25 16.73 -1.90 -39.68
C PHE A 25 15.38 -1.31 -39.24
N ARG A 26 14.24 -1.89 -39.62
CA ARG A 26 12.98 -1.48 -39.01
C ARG A 26 13.00 -1.91 -37.56
N PRO A 27 12.85 -0.96 -36.62
CA PRO A 27 12.70 -1.32 -35.22
C PRO A 27 11.53 -2.29 -35.10
N ASP A 28 11.77 -3.39 -34.42
CA ASP A 28 10.79 -4.45 -34.25
C ASP A 28 9.67 -3.88 -33.34
N THR A 29 8.58 -3.44 -33.95
CA THR A 29 7.41 -2.89 -33.25
C THR A 29 6.85 -3.86 -32.22
N LEU A 30 7.12 -5.17 -32.39
CA LEU A 30 6.78 -6.21 -31.41
C LEU A 30 7.67 -6.10 -30.17
N THR A 31 8.95 -5.77 -30.31
CA THR A 31 9.88 -5.60 -29.19
C THR A 31 9.51 -4.38 -28.35
N GLU A 32 9.16 -3.25 -28.99
CA GLU A 32 8.69 -2.04 -28.30
C GLU A 32 7.38 -2.32 -27.56
N ALA A 33 6.42 -2.99 -28.19
CA ALA A 33 5.17 -3.35 -27.55
C ALA A 33 5.37 -4.30 -26.35
N GLN A 34 6.26 -5.28 -26.46
CA GLN A 34 6.61 -6.18 -25.36
C GLN A 34 7.29 -5.44 -24.21
N GLN A 35 8.13 -4.47 -24.52
CA GLN A 35 8.80 -3.65 -23.51
C GLN A 35 7.78 -2.80 -22.74
N VAL A 36 6.87 -2.12 -23.42
CA VAL A 36 5.79 -1.35 -22.80
C VAL A 36 4.92 -2.23 -21.90
N ILE A 37 4.55 -3.42 -22.37
CA ILE A 37 3.78 -4.38 -21.57
C ILE A 37 4.56 -4.84 -20.34
N SER A 38 5.87 -5.08 -20.48
CA SER A 38 6.71 -5.51 -19.34
C SER A 38 6.83 -4.42 -18.29
N ASP A 39 7.01 -3.16 -18.72
CA ASP A 39 7.16 -2.02 -17.83
C ASP A 39 5.85 -1.72 -17.10
N PHE A 40 4.72 -1.78 -17.81
CA PHE A 40 3.40 -1.66 -17.20
C PHE A 40 3.12 -2.77 -16.18
N ARG A 41 3.51 -4.01 -16.46
CA ARG A 41 3.39 -5.11 -15.50
C ARG A 41 4.24 -4.89 -14.25
N LYS A 42 5.47 -4.39 -14.41
CA LYS A 42 6.33 -4.06 -13.25
C LYS A 42 5.72 -2.97 -12.39
N GLU A 43 5.17 -1.93 -13.02
CA GLU A 43 4.50 -0.83 -12.32
C GLU A 43 3.31 -1.35 -11.52
N LEU A 44 2.42 -2.14 -12.12
CA LEU A 44 1.28 -2.75 -11.43
C LEU A 44 1.68 -3.66 -10.27
N VAL A 45 2.76 -4.45 -10.43
CA VAL A 45 3.26 -5.32 -9.35
C VAL A 45 3.81 -4.49 -8.21
N THR A 46 4.53 -3.40 -8.52
CA THR A 46 5.11 -2.50 -7.51
C THR A 46 4.00 -1.76 -6.75
N GLU A 47 3.00 -1.23 -7.45
CA GLU A 47 1.83 -0.58 -6.84
C GLU A 47 1.06 -1.55 -5.93
N LYS A 48 0.77 -2.76 -6.41
CA LYS A 48 0.08 -3.78 -5.61
C LYS A 48 0.89 -4.17 -4.37
N LYS A 49 2.21 -4.23 -4.47
CA LYS A 49 3.09 -4.51 -3.34
C LYS A 49 3.00 -3.40 -2.31
N LEU A 50 3.14 -2.13 -2.73
CA LEU A 50 3.01 -0.96 -1.86
C LEU A 50 1.65 -0.96 -1.15
N ASN A 51 0.55 -1.16 -1.89
CA ASN A 51 -0.79 -1.19 -1.32
C ASN A 51 -0.93 -2.26 -0.23
N ASN A 52 -0.41 -3.46 -0.45
CA ASN A 52 -0.43 -4.51 0.55
C ASN A 52 0.42 -4.18 1.79
N GLU A 53 1.57 -3.54 1.61
CA GLU A 53 2.45 -3.10 2.70
C GLU A 53 1.77 -2.02 3.54
N VAL A 54 1.12 -1.02 2.92
CA VAL A 54 0.35 0.03 3.60
C VAL A 54 -0.81 -0.56 4.40
N LEU A 55 -1.59 -1.48 3.80
CA LEU A 55 -2.69 -2.16 4.50
C LEU A 55 -2.19 -2.94 5.71
N SER A 56 -1.11 -3.72 5.54
CA SER A 56 -0.52 -4.52 6.62
C SER A 56 0.05 -3.65 7.73
N PHE A 57 0.70 -2.54 7.38
CA PHE A 57 1.22 -1.57 8.33
C PHE A 57 0.09 -0.98 9.19
N ALA A 58 -1.00 -0.52 8.57
CA ALA A 58 -2.14 0.03 9.29
C ALA A 58 -2.84 -1.01 10.19
N GLN A 59 -2.95 -2.27 9.75
CA GLN A 59 -3.48 -3.35 10.57
C GLN A 59 -2.63 -3.60 11.82
N ASN A 60 -1.30 -3.67 11.65
CA ASN A 60 -0.39 -3.88 12.76
C ASN A 60 -0.42 -2.69 13.73
N PHE A 61 -0.46 -1.46 13.20
CA PHE A 61 -0.61 -0.27 14.03
C PHE A 61 -1.90 -0.32 14.86
N VAL A 62 -3.05 -0.61 14.24
CA VAL A 62 -4.35 -0.66 14.95
C VAL A 62 -4.36 -1.77 15.98
N TYR A 63 -3.75 -2.92 15.69
CA TYR A 63 -3.60 -4.00 16.66
C TYR A 63 -2.84 -3.53 17.92
N GLU A 64 -1.69 -2.88 17.75
CA GLU A 64 -0.89 -2.36 18.85
C GLU A 64 -1.59 -1.19 19.57
N TYR A 65 -2.24 -0.30 18.81
CA TYR A 65 -2.96 0.85 19.34
C TYR A 65 -4.16 0.47 20.21
N LEU A 66 -4.88 -0.58 19.83
CA LEU A 66 -6.05 -1.09 20.56
C LEU A 66 -5.69 -2.17 21.58
N THR A 67 -4.43 -2.56 21.74
CA THR A 67 -3.98 -3.52 22.74
C THR A 67 -3.25 -2.80 23.86
N TYR A 68 -3.91 -2.71 25.01
CA TYR A 68 -3.42 -1.96 26.17
C TYR A 68 -3.78 -2.70 27.48
N THR A 69 -2.87 -2.65 28.45
CA THR A 69 -3.07 -3.13 29.82
C THR A 69 -2.74 -2.01 30.81
N ALA A 70 -3.63 -1.73 31.76
CA ALA A 70 -3.37 -0.74 32.79
C ALA A 70 -2.15 -1.13 33.61
N GLY A 71 -1.24 -0.17 33.81
CA GLY A 71 0.04 -0.40 34.51
C GLY A 71 1.22 -0.73 33.58
N GLU A 72 0.97 -0.96 32.29
CA GLU A 72 2.00 -1.23 31.26
C GLU A 72 2.17 -0.06 30.27
N GLU A 73 1.93 1.19 30.73
CA GLU A 73 1.93 2.38 29.88
C GLU A 73 3.26 2.59 29.16
N LYS A 74 4.37 2.21 29.80
CA LYS A 74 5.71 2.35 29.21
C LYS A 74 5.88 1.42 28.01
N ASP A 75 5.48 0.17 28.16
CA ASP A 75 5.60 -0.85 27.11
C ASP A 75 4.66 -0.53 25.95
N TYR A 76 3.46 -0.05 26.25
CA TYR A 76 2.49 0.43 25.24
C TYR A 76 3.08 1.57 24.40
N LYS A 77 3.66 2.59 25.06
CA LYS A 77 4.29 3.72 24.35
C LYS A 77 5.49 3.28 23.52
N GLU A 78 6.30 2.35 24.00
CA GLU A 78 7.44 1.82 23.23
C GLU A 78 6.98 1.08 21.97
N ARG A 79 5.91 0.27 22.05
CA ARG A 79 5.36 -0.42 20.87
C ARG A 79 4.82 0.55 19.83
N LEU A 80 4.18 1.64 20.25
CA LEU A 80 3.64 2.63 19.32
C LEU A 80 4.69 3.52 18.67
N LYS A 81 5.85 3.73 19.29
CA LYS A 81 6.93 4.59 18.75
C LYS A 81 7.42 4.16 17.37
N GLN A 82 7.34 2.88 17.04
CA GLN A 82 7.75 2.39 15.72
C GLN A 82 6.78 2.77 14.60
N TYR A 83 5.56 3.19 14.94
CA TYR A 83 4.51 3.53 13.98
C TYR A 83 4.29 5.03 13.84
N ILE A 84 4.65 5.82 14.85
CA ILE A 84 4.31 7.25 14.92
C ILE A 84 5.53 8.13 14.78
N THR A 85 5.37 9.27 14.09
CA THR A 85 6.40 10.31 14.11
C THR A 85 6.37 11.05 15.45
N THR A 86 7.51 11.63 15.84
CA THR A 86 7.64 12.44 17.07
C THR A 86 6.66 13.62 17.14
N THR A 87 6.07 14.01 16.02
CA THR A 87 5.09 15.10 15.89
C THR A 87 3.64 14.67 16.10
N SER A 88 3.34 13.38 16.06
CA SER A 88 1.98 12.90 16.28
C SER A 88 1.73 12.66 17.78
N ASN A 89 0.77 13.39 18.36
CA ASN A 89 0.34 13.23 19.76
C ASN A 89 -0.53 11.96 19.98
N VAL A 90 -0.32 10.91 19.18
CA VAL A 90 -1.10 9.66 19.28
C VAL A 90 -0.94 8.97 20.63
N SER A 91 0.14 9.31 21.37
CA SER A 91 0.43 8.71 22.67
C SER A 91 -0.34 9.33 23.86
N ASP A 92 -1.09 10.40 23.64
CA ASP A 92 -1.83 11.10 24.71
C ASP A 92 -3.32 10.69 24.82
N THR A 93 -3.69 9.56 24.20
CA THR A 93 -5.02 8.97 24.39
C THR A 93 -5.25 8.68 25.87
N GLU A 94 -6.39 9.13 26.39
CA GLU A 94 -6.81 8.80 27.76
C GLU A 94 -6.82 7.27 27.93
N ILE A 95 -5.94 6.80 28.81
CA ILE A 95 -5.71 5.40 29.04
C ILE A 95 -6.84 4.90 29.96
N TYR A 96 -7.66 3.99 29.48
CA TYR A 96 -8.73 3.40 30.26
C TYR A 96 -8.19 2.65 31.49
N LYS A 97 -8.98 2.67 32.59
CA LYS A 97 -8.70 1.87 33.77
C LYS A 97 -9.12 0.41 33.52
N GLY A 98 -8.24 -0.39 32.95
CA GLY A 98 -8.54 -1.77 32.63
C GLY A 98 -7.55 -2.33 31.60
N ALA A 99 -7.91 -3.43 30.98
CA ALA A 99 -7.21 -3.99 29.85
C ALA A 99 -8.13 -4.03 28.63
N GLN A 100 -7.56 -3.79 27.48
CA GLN A 100 -8.21 -4.02 26.18
C GLN A 100 -7.25 -4.75 25.26
N LYS A 101 -7.79 -5.63 24.42
CA LYS A 101 -7.03 -6.41 23.47
C LYS A 101 -7.76 -6.47 22.14
N ALA A 102 -7.08 -6.10 21.07
CA ALA A 102 -7.57 -6.38 19.73
C ALA A 102 -7.49 -7.90 19.47
N VAL A 103 -8.61 -8.53 19.17
CA VAL A 103 -8.69 -9.98 18.87
C VAL A 103 -8.78 -10.23 17.37
N TYR A 104 -9.30 -9.26 16.62
CA TYR A 104 -9.37 -9.29 15.18
C TYR A 104 -9.13 -7.89 14.62
N VAL A 105 -8.31 -7.80 13.59
CA VAL A 105 -8.01 -6.52 12.89
C VAL A 105 -7.92 -6.78 11.40
N GLN A 106 -8.69 -6.05 10.61
CA GLN A 106 -8.69 -6.17 9.15
C GLN A 106 -8.81 -4.80 8.48
N ALA A 107 -7.85 -4.46 7.64
CA ALA A 107 -8.00 -3.34 6.73
C ALA A 107 -8.95 -3.74 5.60
N TYR A 108 -10.00 -2.94 5.34
CA TYR A 108 -11.03 -3.25 4.37
C TYR A 108 -11.13 -2.23 3.23
N ARG A 109 -10.54 -1.05 3.41
CA ARG A 109 -10.53 0.02 2.42
C ARG A 109 -9.27 0.86 2.56
N MET A 110 -8.79 1.36 1.46
CA MET A 110 -7.69 2.32 1.41
C MET A 110 -8.03 3.38 0.37
N ASP A 111 -7.91 4.65 0.74
CA ASP A 111 -8.03 5.79 -0.14
C ASP A 111 -6.63 6.41 -0.28
N GLN A 112 -6.10 6.41 -1.49
CA GLN A 112 -4.84 7.07 -1.79
C GLN A 112 -5.11 8.56 -2.04
N LEU A 113 -4.55 9.44 -1.20
CA LEU A 113 -4.71 10.88 -1.30
C LEU A 113 -3.73 11.49 -2.30
N ASP A 114 -2.49 10.98 -2.28
CA ASP A 114 -1.43 11.30 -3.23
C ASP A 114 -0.40 10.16 -3.32
N LYS A 115 0.80 10.41 -3.82
CA LYS A 115 1.83 9.38 -4.02
C LYS A 115 2.37 8.78 -2.72
N GLU A 116 2.28 9.52 -1.62
CA GLU A 116 2.89 9.18 -0.33
C GLU A 116 1.84 9.02 0.78
N HIS A 117 0.66 9.63 0.66
CA HIS A 117 -0.35 9.67 1.71
C HIS A 117 -1.53 8.77 1.41
N PHE A 118 -1.92 7.98 2.42
CA PHE A 118 -3.00 7.01 2.34
C PHE A 118 -3.89 7.11 3.58
N ASP A 119 -5.20 7.09 3.38
CA ASP A 119 -6.19 6.89 4.45
C ASP A 119 -6.61 5.41 4.44
N VAL A 120 -6.25 4.66 5.47
CA VAL A 120 -6.58 3.25 5.59
C VAL A 120 -7.72 3.06 6.58
N TYR A 121 -8.76 2.36 6.16
CA TYR A 121 -9.91 2.03 7.01
C TYR A 121 -9.77 0.60 7.51
N VAL A 122 -9.82 0.46 8.82
CA VAL A 122 -9.56 -0.78 9.53
C VAL A 122 -10.74 -1.10 10.44
N LEU A 123 -11.24 -2.32 10.32
CA LEU A 123 -12.20 -2.93 11.22
C LEU A 123 -11.45 -3.68 12.31
N ALA A 124 -11.82 -3.50 13.56
CA ALA A 124 -11.25 -4.23 14.67
C ALA A 124 -12.35 -4.73 15.62
N GLU A 125 -12.19 -5.93 16.12
CA GLU A 125 -12.91 -6.43 17.28
C GLU A 125 -12.01 -6.32 18.50
N VAL A 126 -12.50 -5.64 19.52
CA VAL A 126 -11.75 -5.34 20.74
C VAL A 126 -12.45 -6.00 21.93
N GLN A 127 -11.71 -6.75 22.69
CA GLN A 127 -12.14 -7.31 23.96
C GLN A 127 -11.69 -6.41 25.10
N TYR A 128 -12.64 -5.98 25.92
CA TYR A 128 -12.40 -5.17 27.11
C TYR A 128 -12.51 -6.05 28.35
N GLU A 129 -11.56 -5.88 29.26
CA GLU A 129 -11.57 -6.50 30.57
C GLU A 129 -11.55 -5.40 31.63
N TYR A 130 -12.59 -5.38 32.48
CA TYR A 130 -12.72 -4.43 33.58
C TYR A 130 -13.33 -5.07 34.79
N TYR A 131 -13.03 -4.53 35.95
CA TYR A 131 -13.57 -5.03 37.22
C TYR A 131 -14.82 -4.23 37.59
N ARG A 132 -15.91 -4.94 37.73
CA ARG A 132 -17.17 -4.39 38.25
C ARG A 132 -17.54 -5.17 39.53
N GLU A 133 -17.68 -4.46 40.65
CA GLU A 133 -18.07 -5.05 41.95
C GLU A 133 -17.21 -6.24 42.40
N GLN A 134 -15.91 -6.24 42.08
CA GLN A 134 -14.90 -7.29 42.32
C GLN A 134 -14.99 -8.51 41.36
N GLU A 135 -15.89 -8.51 40.39
CA GLU A 135 -15.93 -9.53 39.36
C GLU A 135 -15.27 -9.01 38.05
N ALA A 136 -14.45 -9.87 37.46
CA ALA A 136 -13.88 -9.58 36.14
C ALA A 136 -14.98 -9.74 35.09
N THR A 137 -15.25 -8.67 34.35
CA THR A 137 -16.24 -8.66 33.27
C THR A 137 -15.49 -8.51 31.95
N GLN A 138 -15.86 -9.30 30.96
CA GLN A 138 -15.34 -9.21 29.59
C GLN A 138 -16.47 -8.80 28.65
N GLU A 139 -16.21 -7.81 27.83
CA GLU A 139 -17.10 -7.38 26.76
C GLU A 139 -16.31 -7.26 25.46
N SER A 140 -16.96 -7.57 24.34
CA SER A 140 -16.38 -7.34 23.00
C SER A 140 -17.16 -6.27 22.28
N ALA A 141 -16.45 -5.42 21.54
CA ALA A 141 -17.05 -4.43 20.67
C ALA A 141 -16.30 -4.35 19.33
N GLU A 142 -17.08 -4.17 18.26
CA GLU A 142 -16.56 -3.86 16.96
C GLU A 142 -16.28 -2.35 16.87
N THR A 143 -15.12 -2.00 16.34
CA THR A 143 -14.75 -0.60 16.10
C THR A 143 -14.17 -0.44 14.70
N ARG A 144 -14.34 0.73 14.12
CA ARG A 144 -13.79 1.09 12.82
C ARG A 144 -12.92 2.32 12.98
N MET A 145 -11.76 2.26 12.38
CA MET A 145 -10.78 3.34 12.48
C MET A 145 -10.29 3.72 11.09
N LYS A 146 -10.07 5.02 10.92
CA LYS A 146 -9.32 5.58 9.80
C LYS A 146 -7.92 5.93 10.30
N VAL A 147 -6.92 5.37 9.63
CA VAL A 147 -5.50 5.56 9.95
C VAL A 147 -4.83 6.30 8.80
N PRO A 148 -4.36 7.53 9.01
CA PRO A 148 -3.55 8.24 8.03
C PRO A 148 -2.14 7.65 8.01
N VAL A 149 -1.69 7.16 6.85
CA VAL A 149 -0.37 6.56 6.65
C VAL A 149 0.42 7.38 5.64
N LEU A 150 1.63 7.77 6.01
CA LEU A 150 2.64 8.31 5.11
C LEU A 150 3.62 7.20 4.74
N SER A 151 3.83 6.98 3.44
CA SER A 151 4.84 6.06 2.91
C SER A 151 5.84 6.84 2.07
N ARG A 152 7.08 6.95 2.55
CA ARG A 152 8.15 7.67 1.86
C ARG A 152 9.44 6.86 1.91
N ASP A 153 10.11 6.70 0.76
CA ASP A 153 11.40 6.02 0.63
C ASP A 153 11.43 4.59 1.21
N GLY A 154 10.28 3.91 1.24
CA GLY A 154 10.13 2.57 1.80
C GLY A 154 9.90 2.53 3.32
N GLU A 155 9.88 3.67 3.97
CA GLU A 155 9.48 3.81 5.36
C GLU A 155 7.99 4.19 5.48
N MET A 156 7.31 3.67 6.50
CA MET A 156 5.91 3.96 6.76
C MET A 156 5.73 4.48 8.17
N VAL A 157 4.89 5.50 8.30
CA VAL A 157 4.53 6.08 9.59
C VAL A 157 3.07 6.50 9.59
N VAL A 158 2.47 6.52 10.77
CA VAL A 158 1.15 7.14 10.97
C VAL A 158 1.35 8.65 11.07
N ASP A 159 0.81 9.38 10.09
CA ASP A 159 0.97 10.83 9.95
C ASP A 159 -0.32 11.56 10.34
N GLY A 160 -0.66 11.48 11.61
CA GLY A 160 -1.83 12.16 12.18
C GLY A 160 -2.53 11.33 13.26
N LEU A 161 -3.65 11.83 13.74
CA LEU A 161 -4.46 11.13 14.73
C LEU A 161 -5.33 10.08 14.04
N PRO A 162 -5.29 8.81 14.46
CA PRO A 162 -6.27 7.83 14.03
C PRO A 162 -7.67 8.24 14.52
N MET A 163 -8.67 8.11 13.68
CA MET A 163 -10.02 8.55 13.97
C MET A 163 -10.97 7.35 14.01
N PHE A 164 -11.82 7.28 15.02
CA PHE A 164 -12.94 6.35 15.01
C PHE A 164 -13.98 6.81 13.99
N VAL A 165 -14.40 5.90 13.12
CA VAL A 165 -15.36 6.18 12.05
C VAL A 165 -16.68 5.49 12.35
N ASN A 166 -17.74 6.27 12.39
CA ASN A 166 -19.09 5.74 12.54
C ASN A 166 -19.68 5.54 11.14
N ASP A 167 -19.61 4.30 10.63
CA ASP A 167 -19.91 3.99 9.23
C ASP A 167 -21.42 3.78 8.99
N ASN A 168 -22.22 4.81 9.35
CA ASN A 168 -23.62 4.86 8.93
C ASN A 168 -23.81 5.34 7.48
N THR A 169 -22.73 5.48 6.70
CA THR A 169 -22.75 6.10 5.35
C THR A 169 -22.35 5.15 4.21
N LEU A 170 -22.23 3.85 4.47
CA LEU A 170 -21.88 2.88 3.42
C LEU A 170 -23.07 1.98 3.04
N TRP A 171 -24.12 2.59 2.51
CA TRP A 171 -25.14 1.90 1.70
C TRP A 171 -25.61 2.82 0.58
#